data_e6ac21e9dc5537cd399beb60476454a0
#
_entry.id   e6ac21e9dc5537cd399beb60476454a0
#
_cell.length_a   1.000
_cell.length_b   1.000
_cell.length_c   1.000
_cell.angle_alpha   90.00
_cell.angle_beta   90.00
_cell.angle_gamma   90.00
#
_symmetry.space_group_name_H-M   'P 1'
#
loop_
_entity.id
_entity.type
_entity.pdbx_description
1 polymer ?
#
loop_
_entity_poly.entity_id
_entity_poly.type
_entity_poly.pdbx_seq_one_letter_code
_entity_poly.pdbx_strand_id
1 'polypeptide(L)'
;MNIAMLSYHTCPLATLGGKQTGGMNVYVQELTRHLGSLGIHVDVFTRSQDEHVPHVLHDLGYGNRVVHIPAGPESPTPKNDLPLYVPEFAEGILKFSESKGIQYDLIHSHYWMSGVSAEILKNRWDVPVIQMFHTLGVMKNRIARSESEKESPFRIESEKRIVAIANRIVIATPAEKEQLISNYEADEKTLVIIPPGVDTTRFYPIPEDEARAVIGVPSGNCMILFVGRIEPLKGIETLLRAIALLLQTEEIEECNYYLAIIGGEPDGNGNDMNSEMTRLQKLSRELGIHDTVIFLGKRSQETLPYYYSAAQVVVVPSLYESFGMVALEAMACGVPVIASQVGGLPYLVQDGKTGYVIPDGNPEILKQRLMQLIEAPALRDEMCGQAVDYARSYDWSLIAKKVSDLYVTVLAKSQ
;
A
#
# COMPACT_ATOMS: atom_id res chain seq x y z
N MET A 1 -24.11 7.99 11.58
CA MET A 1 -23.83 6.79 10.77
C MET A 1 -22.74 5.99 11.45
N ASN A 2 -22.98 4.73 11.73
CA ASN A 2 -22.05 3.82 12.39
C ASN A 2 -21.57 2.77 11.39
N ILE A 3 -20.27 2.68 11.17
CA ILE A 3 -19.65 1.80 10.19
C ILE A 3 -18.87 0.69 10.91
N ALA A 4 -19.16 -0.57 10.57
CA ALA A 4 -18.31 -1.69 10.93
C ALA A 4 -17.23 -1.84 9.84
N MET A 5 -16.02 -1.36 10.09
CA MET A 5 -14.90 -1.52 9.17
C MET A 5 -14.11 -2.76 9.54
N LEU A 6 -13.89 -3.66 8.58
CA LEU A 6 -13.22 -4.94 8.84
C LEU A 6 -11.80 -4.95 8.27
N SER A 7 -10.81 -5.15 9.13
CA SER A 7 -9.40 -5.34 8.80
C SER A 7 -8.86 -6.58 9.52
N TYR A 8 -9.39 -7.76 9.17
CA TYR A 8 -9.24 -9.00 9.91
C TYR A 8 -7.78 -9.38 10.23
N HIS A 9 -6.93 -9.45 9.20
CA HIS A 9 -5.61 -10.08 9.31
C HIS A 9 -4.50 -9.14 9.77
N THR A 10 -4.77 -7.83 9.86
CA THR A 10 -3.77 -6.84 10.26
C THR A 10 -4.42 -5.64 10.92
N CYS A 11 -3.87 -5.21 12.06
CA CYS A 11 -4.30 -4.02 12.77
C CYS A 11 -3.88 -2.75 12.01
N PRO A 12 -4.76 -1.76 11.78
CA PRO A 12 -4.38 -0.52 11.11
C PRO A 12 -3.29 0.28 11.86
N LEU A 13 -3.16 0.08 13.17
CA LEU A 13 -2.15 0.73 14.01
C LEU A 13 -0.83 -0.07 14.08
N ALA A 14 -0.71 -1.20 13.39
CA ALA A 14 0.51 -1.99 13.40
C ALA A 14 1.67 -1.27 12.72
N THR A 15 2.88 -1.41 13.28
CA THR A 15 4.11 -0.82 12.72
C THR A 15 4.34 -1.29 11.28
N LEU A 16 4.52 -0.35 10.36
CA LEU A 16 4.69 -0.62 8.94
C LEU A 16 6.03 -1.33 8.64
N GLY A 17 6.06 -2.04 7.50
CA GLY A 17 7.25 -2.75 7.02
C GLY A 17 7.39 -4.19 7.53
N GLY A 18 6.41 -4.72 8.28
CA GLY A 18 6.33 -6.15 8.60
C GLY A 18 5.82 -7.01 7.43
N LYS A 19 5.86 -8.34 7.57
CA LYS A 19 5.42 -9.29 6.52
C LYS A 19 3.95 -9.10 6.11
N GLN A 20 3.08 -8.63 7.02
CA GLN A 20 1.64 -8.48 6.79
C GLN A 20 1.17 -7.02 6.84
N THR A 21 2.08 -6.06 7.06
CA THR A 21 1.75 -4.64 7.16
C THR A 21 2.18 -3.86 5.92
N GLY A 22 1.40 -2.89 5.49
CA GLY A 22 1.68 -2.13 4.28
C GLY A 22 0.60 -1.12 3.93
N GLY A 23 0.41 -0.83 2.66
CA GLY A 23 -0.53 0.18 2.17
C GLY A 23 -1.97 0.02 2.67
N MET A 24 -2.45 -1.20 2.89
CA MET A 24 -3.80 -1.41 3.45
C MET A 24 -3.93 -0.86 4.87
N ASN A 25 -2.90 -1.01 5.72
CA ASN A 25 -2.93 -0.46 7.08
C ASN A 25 -3.06 1.06 7.05
N VAL A 26 -2.23 1.72 6.22
CA VAL A 26 -2.30 3.17 5.99
C VAL A 26 -3.67 3.58 5.47
N TYR A 27 -4.19 2.85 4.47
CA TYR A 27 -5.52 3.11 3.90
C TYR A 27 -6.61 3.09 4.97
N VAL A 28 -6.70 2.02 5.75
CA VAL A 28 -7.74 1.85 6.79
C VAL A 28 -7.60 2.92 7.87
N GLN A 29 -6.37 3.19 8.33
CA GLN A 29 -6.09 4.20 9.34
C GLN A 29 -6.50 5.61 8.88
N GLU A 30 -6.01 6.04 7.71
CA GLU A 30 -6.25 7.40 7.20
C GLU A 30 -7.71 7.59 6.78
N LEU A 31 -8.31 6.60 6.11
CA LEU A 31 -9.73 6.66 5.78
C LEU A 31 -10.59 6.80 7.03
N THR A 32 -10.33 5.99 8.07
CA THR A 32 -11.09 6.04 9.33
C THR A 32 -10.97 7.40 10.00
N ARG A 33 -9.75 7.96 10.07
CA ARG A 33 -9.49 9.27 10.66
C ARG A 33 -10.29 10.37 9.93
N HIS A 34 -10.25 10.36 8.60
CA HIS A 34 -10.93 11.38 7.80
C HIS A 34 -12.46 11.20 7.76
N LEU A 35 -12.96 9.97 7.80
CA LEU A 35 -14.40 9.72 7.99
C LEU A 35 -14.88 10.27 9.33
N GLY A 36 -14.07 10.11 10.40
CA GLY A 36 -14.34 10.68 11.72
C GLY A 36 -14.46 12.21 11.68
N SER A 37 -13.61 12.90 10.93
CA SER A 37 -13.70 14.36 10.76
C SER A 37 -14.97 14.80 10.03
N LEU A 38 -15.62 13.90 9.29
CA LEU A 38 -16.93 14.12 8.65
C LEU A 38 -18.12 13.73 9.55
N GLY A 39 -17.87 13.37 10.83
CA GLY A 39 -18.90 12.98 11.78
C GLY A 39 -19.41 11.55 11.60
N ILE A 40 -18.66 10.66 10.94
CA ILE A 40 -18.97 9.26 10.76
C ILE A 40 -18.25 8.44 11.83
N HIS A 41 -19.00 7.66 12.61
CA HIS A 41 -18.44 6.74 13.60
C HIS A 41 -17.98 5.44 12.94
N VAL A 42 -16.73 5.07 13.20
CA VAL A 42 -16.13 3.85 12.64
C VAL A 42 -15.51 3.03 13.76
N ASP A 43 -15.92 1.77 13.88
CA ASP A 43 -15.23 0.76 14.63
C ASP A 43 -14.45 -0.13 13.66
N VAL A 44 -13.12 -0.13 13.75
CA VAL A 44 -12.26 -0.99 12.93
C VAL A 44 -12.03 -2.29 13.67
N PHE A 45 -12.61 -3.38 13.19
CA PHE A 45 -12.44 -4.70 13.74
C PHE A 45 -11.23 -5.41 13.15
N THR A 46 -10.37 -5.92 14.01
CA THR A 46 -9.20 -6.72 13.66
C THR A 46 -9.07 -7.92 14.58
N ARG A 47 -8.45 -9.00 14.12
CA ARG A 47 -8.18 -10.16 14.99
C ARG A 47 -7.10 -9.79 16.01
N SER A 48 -7.32 -10.13 17.28
CA SER A 48 -6.28 -10.02 18.31
C SER A 48 -5.11 -10.94 17.99
N GLN A 49 -3.89 -10.41 18.12
CA GLN A 49 -2.64 -11.13 17.88
C GLN A 49 -1.70 -11.05 19.09
N ASP A 50 -2.15 -10.43 20.17
CA ASP A 50 -1.39 -10.28 21.42
C ASP A 50 -2.38 -10.07 22.57
N GLU A 51 -2.40 -10.99 23.52
CA GLU A 51 -3.27 -10.95 24.71
C GLU A 51 -2.93 -9.79 25.68
N HIS A 52 -1.74 -9.18 25.52
CA HIS A 52 -1.31 -8.05 26.34
C HIS A 52 -1.72 -6.69 25.79
N VAL A 53 -2.21 -6.65 24.54
CA VAL A 53 -2.71 -5.43 23.92
C VAL A 53 -4.19 -5.23 24.30
N PRO A 54 -4.58 -4.03 24.74
CA PRO A 54 -5.99 -3.75 25.03
C PRO A 54 -6.90 -4.05 23.83
N HIS A 55 -8.02 -4.75 24.09
CA HIS A 55 -8.95 -5.13 23.02
C HIS A 55 -9.69 -3.92 22.40
N VAL A 56 -9.64 -2.74 23.01
CA VAL A 56 -10.21 -1.51 22.45
C VAL A 56 -9.20 -0.38 22.55
N LEU A 57 -8.81 0.19 21.40
CA LEU A 57 -7.91 1.34 21.30
C LEU A 57 -8.64 2.52 20.64
N HIS A 58 -8.42 3.72 21.15
CA HIS A 58 -9.06 4.97 20.70
C HIS A 58 -8.11 5.88 19.90
N ASP A 59 -7.10 5.29 19.23
CA ASP A 59 -6.00 6.03 18.60
C ASP A 59 -6.29 6.49 17.15
N LEU A 60 -7.54 6.32 16.68
CA LEU A 60 -7.96 6.74 15.33
C LEU A 60 -8.54 8.16 15.26
N GLY A 61 -8.72 8.82 16.43
CA GLY A 61 -9.32 10.17 16.51
C GLY A 61 -10.83 10.19 16.33
N TYR A 62 -11.44 11.33 16.66
CA TYR A 62 -12.88 11.61 16.50
C TYR A 62 -13.82 10.58 17.15
N GLY A 63 -13.37 9.85 18.17
CA GLY A 63 -14.13 8.78 18.83
C GLY A 63 -14.12 7.44 18.10
N ASN A 64 -13.44 7.32 16.98
CA ASN A 64 -13.24 6.07 16.25
C ASN A 64 -12.29 5.14 17.01
N ARG A 65 -12.50 3.82 16.86
CA ARG A 65 -11.80 2.81 17.65
C ARG A 65 -11.25 1.69 16.77
N VAL A 66 -10.18 1.08 17.25
CA VAL A 66 -9.76 -0.27 16.83
C VAL A 66 -10.24 -1.25 17.89
N VAL A 67 -10.94 -2.28 17.45
CA VAL A 67 -11.47 -3.35 18.31
C VAL A 67 -10.76 -4.66 17.94
N HIS A 68 -9.91 -5.15 18.83
CA HIS A 68 -9.21 -6.42 18.69
C HIS A 68 -10.12 -7.54 19.17
N ILE A 69 -10.58 -8.37 18.25
CA ILE A 69 -11.47 -9.50 18.53
C ILE A 69 -10.63 -10.78 18.75
N PRO A 70 -10.68 -11.41 19.92
CA PRO A 70 -10.13 -12.74 20.10
C PRO A 70 -10.80 -13.74 19.16
N ALA A 71 -9.99 -14.40 18.35
CA ALA A 71 -10.43 -15.46 17.43
C ALA A 71 -9.25 -16.41 17.17
N GLY A 72 -9.35 -17.64 17.69
CA GLY A 72 -8.22 -18.55 17.83
C GLY A 72 -7.16 -18.02 18.83
N PRO A 73 -5.91 -18.43 18.73
CA PRO A 73 -4.86 -17.98 19.64
C PRO A 73 -4.58 -16.47 19.46
N GLU A 74 -4.44 -15.73 20.56
CA GLU A 74 -4.06 -14.32 20.54
C GLU A 74 -2.52 -14.19 20.37
N SER A 75 -2.05 -14.67 19.25
CA SER A 75 -0.65 -14.65 18.85
C SER A 75 -0.53 -14.55 17.33
N PRO A 76 0.65 -14.15 16.80
CA PRO A 76 0.90 -14.16 15.36
C PRO A 76 0.64 -15.55 14.78
N THR A 77 -0.25 -15.62 13.79
CA THR A 77 -0.71 -16.86 13.18
C THR A 77 -0.29 -16.91 11.71
N PRO A 78 0.20 -18.06 11.20
CA PRO A 78 0.52 -18.19 9.79
C PRO A 78 -0.67 -17.83 8.89
N LYS A 79 -0.40 -17.13 7.78
CA LYS A 79 -1.44 -16.62 6.87
C LYS A 79 -2.42 -17.70 6.40
N ASN A 80 -1.92 -18.91 6.17
CA ASN A 80 -2.73 -20.03 5.67
C ASN A 80 -3.71 -20.58 6.72
N ASP A 81 -3.45 -20.36 8.00
CA ASP A 81 -4.30 -20.82 9.11
C ASP A 81 -5.34 -19.78 9.52
N LEU A 82 -5.12 -18.51 9.19
CA LEU A 82 -6.04 -17.41 9.52
C LEU A 82 -7.49 -17.66 9.09
N PRO A 83 -7.79 -18.23 7.89
CA PRO A 83 -9.17 -18.46 7.47
C PRO A 83 -9.98 -19.34 8.41
N LEU A 84 -9.33 -20.19 9.20
CA LEU A 84 -9.99 -21.08 10.16
C LEU A 84 -10.73 -20.31 11.27
N TYR A 85 -10.24 -19.12 11.61
CA TYR A 85 -10.77 -18.32 12.73
C TYR A 85 -11.74 -17.21 12.29
N VAL A 86 -12.04 -17.10 10.98
CA VAL A 86 -12.99 -16.10 10.46
C VAL A 86 -14.39 -16.22 11.07
N PRO A 87 -14.99 -17.43 11.24
CA PRO A 87 -16.28 -17.55 11.88
C PRO A 87 -16.29 -17.09 13.34
N GLU A 88 -15.26 -17.42 14.11
CA GLU A 88 -15.11 -16.99 15.50
C GLU A 88 -14.95 -15.47 15.60
N PHE A 89 -14.19 -14.87 14.69
CA PHE A 89 -14.05 -13.42 14.58
C PHE A 89 -15.38 -12.73 14.31
N ALA A 90 -16.17 -13.22 13.36
CA ALA A 90 -17.50 -12.67 13.07
C ALA A 90 -18.43 -12.77 14.28
N GLU A 91 -18.43 -13.91 14.99
CA GLU A 91 -19.23 -14.11 16.22
C GLU A 91 -18.76 -13.16 17.34
N GLY A 92 -17.45 -12.91 17.46
CA GLY A 92 -16.89 -11.94 18.41
C GLY A 92 -17.38 -10.52 18.13
N ILE A 93 -17.47 -10.11 16.86
CA ILE A 93 -18.02 -8.82 16.46
C ILE A 93 -19.51 -8.71 16.84
N LEU A 94 -20.30 -9.75 16.60
CA LEU A 94 -21.71 -9.78 16.99
C LEU A 94 -21.88 -9.58 18.50
N LYS A 95 -21.12 -10.32 19.31
CA LYS A 95 -21.13 -10.18 20.77
C LYS A 95 -20.69 -8.79 21.23
N PHE A 96 -19.66 -8.21 20.60
CA PHE A 96 -19.24 -6.85 20.89
C PHE A 96 -20.35 -5.84 20.62
N SER A 97 -20.97 -5.91 19.44
CA SER A 97 -22.10 -5.05 19.04
C SER A 97 -23.27 -5.14 20.05
N GLU A 98 -23.69 -6.35 20.39
CA GLU A 98 -24.76 -6.60 21.37
C GLU A 98 -24.41 -6.06 22.75
N SER A 99 -23.17 -6.33 23.25
CA SER A 99 -22.74 -5.90 24.58
C SER A 99 -22.64 -4.38 24.72
N LYS A 100 -22.44 -3.66 23.62
CA LYS A 100 -22.36 -2.19 23.58
C LYS A 100 -23.67 -1.54 23.13
N GLY A 101 -24.66 -2.31 22.72
CA GLY A 101 -25.93 -1.79 22.17
C GLY A 101 -25.73 -0.96 20.90
N ILE A 102 -24.71 -1.30 20.09
CA ILE A 102 -24.39 -0.57 18.86
C ILE A 102 -25.04 -1.29 17.68
N GLN A 103 -25.75 -0.52 16.86
CA GLN A 103 -26.22 -0.97 15.55
C GLN A 103 -25.36 -0.31 14.47
N TYR A 104 -24.82 -1.12 13.56
CA TYR A 104 -24.07 -0.66 12.42
C TYR A 104 -24.99 -0.49 11.22
N ASP A 105 -24.82 0.61 10.48
CA ASP A 105 -25.61 0.91 9.30
C ASP A 105 -25.05 0.23 8.04
N LEU A 106 -23.72 -0.07 8.03
CA LEU A 106 -23.01 -0.59 6.88
C LEU A 106 -21.74 -1.32 7.32
N ILE A 107 -21.32 -2.32 6.54
CA ILE A 107 -20.03 -3.01 6.66
C ILE A 107 -19.12 -2.54 5.53
N HIS A 108 -17.91 -2.05 5.85
CA HIS A 108 -16.84 -1.81 4.88
C HIS A 108 -15.67 -2.76 5.14
N SER A 109 -15.51 -3.74 4.28
CA SER A 109 -14.51 -4.79 4.46
C SER A 109 -13.29 -4.62 3.55
N HIS A 110 -12.11 -4.85 4.12
CA HIS A 110 -10.82 -4.71 3.47
C HIS A 110 -10.11 -6.05 3.40
N TYR A 111 -9.74 -6.46 2.20
CA TYR A 111 -9.15 -7.75 1.88
C TYR A 111 -10.17 -8.91 1.93
N TRP A 112 -9.81 -10.04 1.29
CA TRP A 112 -10.74 -11.15 1.11
C TRP A 112 -11.20 -11.84 2.42
N MET A 113 -10.29 -11.98 3.43
CA MET A 113 -10.67 -12.61 4.71
C MET A 113 -11.71 -11.76 5.46
N SER A 114 -11.57 -10.45 5.42
CA SER A 114 -12.58 -9.52 5.95
C SER A 114 -13.90 -9.63 5.19
N GLY A 115 -13.83 -9.84 3.86
CA GLY A 115 -15.01 -10.07 3.03
C GLY A 115 -15.77 -11.35 3.39
N VAL A 116 -15.05 -12.43 3.76
CA VAL A 116 -15.69 -13.65 4.28
C VAL A 116 -16.38 -13.38 5.63
N SER A 117 -15.76 -12.59 6.51
CA SER A 117 -16.42 -12.16 7.75
C SER A 117 -17.66 -11.29 7.47
N ALA A 118 -17.55 -10.39 6.48
CA ALA A 118 -18.65 -9.52 6.07
C ALA A 118 -19.85 -10.31 5.52
N GLU A 119 -19.61 -11.42 4.80
CA GLU A 119 -20.68 -12.33 4.35
C GLU A 119 -21.50 -12.90 5.54
N ILE A 120 -20.81 -13.32 6.61
CA ILE A 120 -21.46 -13.82 7.84
C ILE A 120 -22.26 -12.71 8.53
N LEU A 121 -21.65 -11.55 8.72
CA LEU A 121 -22.28 -10.41 9.42
C LEU A 121 -23.45 -9.83 8.63
N LYS A 122 -23.36 -9.75 7.29
CA LYS A 122 -24.45 -9.31 6.42
C LYS A 122 -25.73 -10.13 6.66
N ASN A 123 -25.59 -11.45 6.75
CA ASN A 123 -26.71 -12.35 6.98
C ASN A 123 -27.35 -12.23 8.38
N ARG A 124 -26.62 -11.64 9.34
CA ARG A 124 -27.10 -11.47 10.73
C ARG A 124 -27.65 -10.08 11.00
N TRP A 125 -27.06 -9.05 10.41
CA TRP A 125 -27.45 -7.65 10.61
C TRP A 125 -28.40 -7.10 9.54
N ASP A 126 -28.46 -7.77 8.38
CA ASP A 126 -29.19 -7.32 7.19
C ASP A 126 -28.80 -5.91 6.73
N VAL A 127 -27.50 -5.65 6.71
CA VAL A 127 -26.93 -4.35 6.31
C VAL A 127 -26.10 -4.48 5.03
N PRO A 128 -25.96 -3.40 4.26
CA PRO A 128 -25.17 -3.44 3.04
C PRO A 128 -23.67 -3.62 3.31
N VAL A 129 -22.99 -4.24 2.33
CA VAL A 129 -21.54 -4.49 2.33
C VAL A 129 -20.88 -3.72 1.22
N ILE A 130 -19.85 -2.97 1.57
CA ILE A 130 -18.86 -2.42 0.65
C ILE A 130 -17.57 -3.20 0.82
N GLN A 131 -16.98 -3.66 -0.29
CA GLN A 131 -15.73 -4.43 -0.28
C GLN A 131 -14.61 -3.64 -0.98
N MET A 132 -13.39 -3.72 -0.45
CA MET A 132 -12.16 -3.35 -1.15
C MET A 132 -11.14 -4.48 -1.01
N PHE A 133 -10.66 -5.03 -2.14
CA PHE A 133 -9.79 -6.20 -2.11
C PHE A 133 -8.32 -5.90 -1.80
N HIS A 134 -7.83 -4.72 -2.15
CA HIS A 134 -6.42 -4.29 -2.11
C HIS A 134 -5.48 -5.13 -2.97
N THR A 135 -5.70 -6.43 -3.07
CA THR A 135 -5.00 -7.35 -3.99
C THR A 135 -5.93 -8.50 -4.36
N LEU A 136 -5.85 -8.96 -5.59
CA LEU A 136 -6.63 -10.08 -6.11
C LEU A 136 -5.76 -11.35 -6.21
N GLY A 137 -6.29 -12.49 -5.78
CA GLY A 137 -5.58 -13.77 -5.76
C GLY A 137 -5.17 -14.23 -7.16
N VAL A 138 -6.06 -14.11 -8.15
CA VAL A 138 -5.74 -14.45 -9.55
C VAL A 138 -4.55 -13.64 -10.07
N MET A 139 -4.48 -12.35 -9.73
CA MET A 139 -3.37 -11.49 -10.18
C MET A 139 -2.04 -11.88 -9.52
N LYS A 140 -2.07 -12.25 -8.23
CA LYS A 140 -0.88 -12.78 -7.56
C LYS A 140 -0.41 -14.09 -8.18
N ASN A 141 -1.33 -14.97 -8.55
CA ASN A 141 -0.98 -16.24 -9.20
C ASN A 141 -0.33 -16.05 -10.57
N ARG A 142 -0.67 -14.99 -11.31
CA ARG A 142 -0.04 -14.70 -12.63
C ARG A 142 1.45 -14.37 -12.53
N ILE A 143 1.89 -13.82 -11.41
CA ILE A 143 3.28 -13.41 -11.18
C ILE A 143 4.05 -14.35 -10.25
N ALA A 144 3.41 -15.40 -9.74
CA ALA A 144 4.04 -16.39 -8.89
C ALA A 144 5.15 -17.12 -9.65
N ARG A 145 6.34 -17.23 -9.05
CA ARG A 145 7.52 -17.89 -9.63
C ARG A 145 7.55 -19.40 -9.35
N SER A 146 6.75 -19.84 -8.37
CA SER A 146 6.64 -21.24 -7.96
C SER A 146 5.24 -21.56 -7.47
N GLU A 147 4.90 -22.86 -7.41
CA GLU A 147 3.61 -23.31 -6.87
C GLU A 147 3.41 -22.91 -5.39
N SER A 148 4.48 -22.82 -4.61
CA SER A 148 4.41 -22.40 -3.20
C SER A 148 4.08 -20.92 -2.99
N GLU A 149 4.25 -20.08 -4.01
CA GLU A 149 3.89 -18.66 -4.00
C GLU A 149 2.44 -18.41 -4.42
N LYS A 150 1.78 -19.41 -5.00
CA LYS A 150 0.40 -19.27 -5.45
C LYS A 150 -0.58 -19.17 -4.27
N GLU A 151 -1.56 -18.32 -4.44
CA GLU A 151 -2.69 -18.23 -3.51
C GLU A 151 -3.61 -19.44 -3.68
N SER A 152 -4.22 -19.87 -2.59
CA SER A 152 -5.04 -21.09 -2.57
C SER A 152 -6.31 -20.95 -3.43
N PRO A 153 -6.84 -22.06 -3.98
CA PRO A 153 -8.15 -22.05 -4.64
C PRO A 153 -9.27 -21.54 -3.71
N PHE A 154 -9.17 -21.81 -2.41
CA PHE A 154 -10.12 -21.32 -1.41
C PHE A 154 -10.20 -19.78 -1.39
N ARG A 155 -9.06 -19.08 -1.52
CA ARG A 155 -9.05 -17.62 -1.64
C ARG A 155 -9.80 -17.15 -2.87
N ILE A 156 -9.52 -17.75 -4.05
CA ILE A 156 -10.15 -17.35 -5.32
C ILE A 156 -11.67 -17.53 -5.25
N GLU A 157 -12.14 -18.68 -4.76
CA GLU A 157 -13.58 -18.94 -4.61
C GLU A 157 -14.22 -18.01 -3.55
N SER A 158 -13.51 -17.68 -2.48
CA SER A 158 -13.98 -16.70 -1.51
C SER A 158 -14.12 -15.31 -2.12
N GLU A 159 -13.13 -14.86 -2.91
CA GLU A 159 -13.19 -13.58 -3.62
C GLU A 159 -14.39 -13.53 -4.58
N LYS A 160 -14.70 -14.62 -5.32
CA LYS A 160 -15.89 -14.71 -6.19
C LYS A 160 -17.21 -14.56 -5.38
N ARG A 161 -17.33 -15.27 -4.25
CA ARG A 161 -18.52 -15.14 -3.39
C ARG A 161 -18.69 -13.73 -2.85
N ILE A 162 -17.57 -13.10 -2.43
CA ILE A 162 -17.57 -11.72 -1.93
C ILE A 162 -18.03 -10.74 -3.02
N VAL A 163 -17.54 -10.92 -4.26
CA VAL A 163 -17.98 -10.13 -5.42
C VAL A 163 -19.51 -10.24 -5.61
N ALA A 164 -20.07 -11.44 -5.47
CA ALA A 164 -21.50 -11.67 -5.64
C ALA A 164 -22.38 -11.06 -4.53
N ILE A 165 -21.87 -10.97 -3.28
CA ILE A 165 -22.65 -10.46 -2.14
C ILE A 165 -22.48 -8.97 -1.87
N ALA A 166 -21.41 -8.36 -2.37
CA ALA A 166 -21.10 -6.95 -2.11
C ALA A 166 -22.09 -6.01 -2.83
N ASN A 167 -22.64 -5.06 -2.09
CA ASN A 167 -23.52 -4.02 -2.67
C ASN A 167 -22.72 -3.05 -3.54
N ARG A 168 -21.45 -2.79 -3.17
CA ARG A 168 -20.46 -2.05 -3.96
C ARG A 168 -19.07 -2.60 -3.70
N ILE A 169 -18.22 -2.48 -4.70
CA ILE A 169 -16.80 -2.82 -4.60
C ILE A 169 -16.02 -1.54 -4.94
N VAL A 170 -15.27 -1.04 -3.96
CA VAL A 170 -14.33 0.05 -4.16
C VAL A 170 -13.07 -0.50 -4.81
N ILE A 171 -12.68 0.10 -5.91
CA ILE A 171 -11.50 -0.24 -6.69
C ILE A 171 -10.61 0.99 -6.86
N ALA A 172 -9.31 0.77 -6.92
CA ALA A 172 -8.33 1.85 -6.99
C ALA A 172 -8.18 2.41 -8.42
N THR A 173 -8.35 1.56 -9.45
CA THR A 173 -7.97 1.90 -10.83
C THR A 173 -8.88 1.25 -11.87
N PRO A 174 -8.90 1.79 -13.12
CA PRO A 174 -9.56 1.12 -14.24
C PRO A 174 -9.00 -0.29 -14.52
N ALA A 175 -7.71 -0.53 -14.33
CA ALA A 175 -7.13 -1.86 -14.48
C ALA A 175 -7.74 -2.88 -13.51
N GLU A 176 -7.95 -2.50 -12.24
CA GLU A 176 -8.60 -3.36 -11.26
C GLU A 176 -10.06 -3.66 -11.64
N LYS A 177 -10.76 -2.67 -12.24
CA LYS A 177 -12.11 -2.85 -12.78
C LYS A 177 -12.14 -3.95 -13.83
N GLU A 178 -11.26 -3.90 -14.81
CA GLU A 178 -11.16 -4.92 -15.86
C GLU A 178 -10.79 -6.29 -15.29
N GLN A 179 -9.91 -6.34 -14.30
CA GLN A 179 -9.53 -7.59 -13.62
C GLN A 179 -10.71 -8.24 -12.90
N LEU A 180 -11.54 -7.46 -12.19
CA LEU A 180 -12.72 -7.98 -11.50
C LEU A 180 -13.79 -8.45 -12.48
N ILE A 181 -14.05 -7.72 -13.56
CA ILE A 181 -15.00 -8.15 -14.59
C ILE A 181 -14.53 -9.44 -15.26
N SER A 182 -13.27 -9.48 -15.69
CA SER A 182 -12.77 -10.60 -16.53
C SER A 182 -12.45 -11.87 -15.73
N ASN A 183 -12.03 -11.76 -14.46
CA ASN A 183 -11.59 -12.94 -13.69
C ASN A 183 -12.58 -13.35 -12.59
N TYR A 184 -13.49 -12.47 -12.19
CA TYR A 184 -14.42 -12.69 -11.07
C TYR A 184 -15.89 -12.47 -11.48
N GLU A 185 -16.16 -12.19 -12.75
CA GLU A 185 -17.51 -11.97 -13.28
C GLU A 185 -18.29 -10.85 -12.56
N ALA A 186 -17.57 -9.83 -12.07
CA ALA A 186 -18.18 -8.71 -11.36
C ALA A 186 -19.13 -7.91 -12.27
N ASP A 187 -20.33 -7.57 -11.74
CA ASP A 187 -21.21 -6.62 -12.43
C ASP A 187 -20.56 -5.22 -12.39
N GLU A 188 -20.33 -4.64 -13.55
CA GLU A 188 -19.74 -3.30 -13.69
C GLU A 188 -20.46 -2.24 -12.86
N LYS A 189 -21.77 -2.36 -12.68
CA LYS A 189 -22.60 -1.43 -11.89
C LYS A 189 -22.29 -1.45 -10.39
N THR A 190 -21.67 -2.51 -9.89
CA THR A 190 -21.26 -2.62 -8.49
C THR A 190 -19.88 -1.99 -8.24
N LEU A 191 -19.08 -1.78 -9.29
CA LEU A 191 -17.71 -1.28 -9.19
C LEU A 191 -17.66 0.24 -9.15
N VAL A 192 -16.94 0.80 -8.17
CA VAL A 192 -16.78 2.25 -8.00
C VAL A 192 -15.30 2.58 -7.85
N ILE A 193 -14.78 3.40 -8.76
CA ILE A 193 -13.36 3.82 -8.71
C ILE A 193 -13.22 4.93 -7.67
N ILE A 194 -12.59 4.61 -6.54
CA ILE A 194 -12.14 5.56 -5.52
C ILE A 194 -10.72 5.15 -5.13
N PRO A 195 -9.70 5.85 -5.62
CA PRO A 195 -8.30 5.54 -5.33
C PRO A 195 -7.95 5.80 -3.86
N PRO A 196 -6.88 5.19 -3.35
CA PRO A 196 -6.25 5.62 -2.10
C PRO A 196 -5.82 7.07 -2.12
N GLY A 197 -5.68 7.66 -0.93
CA GLY A 197 -5.20 9.03 -0.76
C GLY A 197 -3.77 9.13 -0.27
N VAL A 198 -3.31 10.38 -0.14
CA VAL A 198 -2.08 10.76 0.54
C VAL A 198 -2.40 11.86 1.56
N ASP A 199 -1.71 11.85 2.70
CA ASP A 199 -1.80 12.93 3.69
C ASP A 199 -0.88 14.08 3.25
N THR A 200 -1.44 15.08 2.59
CA THR A 200 -0.69 16.24 2.08
C THR A 200 -0.21 17.18 3.19
N THR A 201 -0.63 16.96 4.44
CA THR A 201 -0.09 17.67 5.60
C THR A 201 1.18 17.03 6.15
N ARG A 202 1.40 15.75 5.83
CA ARG A 202 2.59 14.98 6.18
C ARG A 202 3.57 14.90 5.01
N PHE A 203 3.08 14.54 3.83
CA PHE A 203 3.86 14.41 2.61
C PHE A 203 3.73 15.71 1.80
N TYR A 204 4.74 16.55 1.89
CA TYR A 204 4.86 17.83 1.21
C TYR A 204 6.33 18.10 0.87
N PRO A 205 6.62 18.97 -0.10
CA PRO A 205 7.99 19.31 -0.45
C PRO A 205 8.73 19.96 0.71
N ILE A 206 9.86 19.35 1.11
CA ILE A 206 10.81 19.92 2.06
C ILE A 206 12.03 20.35 1.25
N PRO A 207 12.66 21.52 1.51
CA PRO A 207 13.90 21.90 0.86
C PRO A 207 14.95 20.78 0.96
N GLU A 208 15.59 20.46 -0.17
CA GLU A 208 16.49 19.28 -0.29
C GLU A 208 17.61 19.31 0.75
N ASP A 209 18.20 20.48 1.00
CA ASP A 209 19.26 20.68 1.99
C ASP A 209 18.79 20.44 3.43
N GLU A 210 17.58 20.87 3.77
CA GLU A 210 16.95 20.60 5.09
C GLU A 210 16.65 19.11 5.24
N ALA A 211 16.05 18.50 4.22
CA ALA A 211 15.74 17.08 4.23
C ALA A 211 16.99 16.21 4.40
N ARG A 212 18.05 16.53 3.65
CA ARG A 212 19.36 15.85 3.73
C ARG A 212 20.02 16.02 5.08
N ALA A 213 19.98 17.22 5.66
CA ALA A 213 20.52 17.46 6.98
C ALA A 213 19.86 16.59 8.06
N VAL A 214 18.53 16.41 7.99
CA VAL A 214 17.76 15.56 8.92
C VAL A 214 18.16 14.08 8.83
N ILE A 215 18.35 13.56 7.61
CA ILE A 215 18.66 12.13 7.41
C ILE A 215 20.16 11.85 7.34
N GLY A 216 21.01 12.86 7.51
CA GLY A 216 22.47 12.72 7.55
C GLY A 216 23.10 12.41 6.19
N VAL A 217 22.52 12.88 5.09
CA VAL A 217 23.03 12.68 3.74
C VAL A 217 23.84 13.88 3.30
N PRO A 218 25.11 13.71 2.85
CA PRO A 218 25.94 14.81 2.37
C PRO A 218 25.32 15.50 1.13
N SER A 219 25.52 16.82 1.04
CA SER A 219 25.21 17.58 -0.16
C SER A 219 26.12 17.14 -1.33
N GLY A 220 25.61 17.24 -2.56
CA GLY A 220 26.37 16.93 -3.78
C GLY A 220 26.27 15.48 -4.25
N ASN A 221 25.63 14.58 -3.49
CA ASN A 221 25.36 13.20 -3.91
C ASN A 221 23.98 13.10 -4.56
N CYS A 222 23.85 12.30 -5.62
CA CYS A 222 22.56 12.00 -6.26
C CYS A 222 21.93 10.78 -5.59
N MET A 223 20.84 10.98 -4.85
CA MET A 223 20.10 9.90 -4.20
C MET A 223 18.98 9.37 -5.09
N ILE A 224 19.06 8.11 -5.48
CA ILE A 224 17.98 7.34 -6.07
C ILE A 224 17.31 6.58 -4.93
N LEU A 225 15.98 6.66 -4.81
CA LEU A 225 15.28 6.11 -3.67
C LEU A 225 14.31 5.01 -4.09
N PHE A 226 14.34 3.91 -3.35
CA PHE A 226 13.30 2.88 -3.33
C PHE A 226 12.69 2.80 -1.93
N VAL A 227 11.36 2.77 -1.85
CA VAL A 227 10.61 2.55 -0.61
C VAL A 227 9.63 1.41 -0.83
N GLY A 228 9.63 0.41 0.07
CA GLY A 228 8.68 -0.70 -0.04
C GLY A 228 9.11 -1.96 0.70
N ARG A 229 8.23 -2.97 0.71
CA ARG A 229 8.58 -4.28 1.24
C ARG A 229 9.64 -4.95 0.37
N ILE A 230 10.57 -5.66 1.01
CA ILE A 230 11.61 -6.40 0.29
C ILE A 230 11.01 -7.75 -0.13
N GLU A 231 10.37 -7.74 -1.28
CA GLU A 231 9.69 -8.89 -1.87
C GLU A 231 10.00 -8.98 -3.38
N PRO A 232 10.06 -10.19 -3.97
CA PRO A 232 10.37 -10.37 -5.39
C PRO A 232 9.47 -9.54 -6.33
N LEU A 233 8.17 -9.42 -5.98
CA LEU A 233 7.20 -8.68 -6.79
C LEU A 233 7.44 -7.16 -6.84
N LYS A 234 8.32 -6.63 -5.96
CA LYS A 234 8.70 -5.21 -5.97
C LYS A 234 9.81 -4.88 -6.96
N GLY A 235 10.38 -5.88 -7.63
CA GLY A 235 11.28 -5.69 -8.77
C GLY A 235 12.62 -5.03 -8.45
N ILE A 236 13.09 -5.07 -7.19
CA ILE A 236 14.33 -4.43 -6.74
C ILE A 236 15.54 -4.94 -7.54
N GLU A 237 15.52 -6.20 -7.99
CA GLU A 237 16.55 -6.73 -8.87
C GLU A 237 16.71 -5.92 -10.16
N THR A 238 15.61 -5.51 -10.80
CA THR A 238 15.64 -4.67 -11.99
C THR A 238 16.33 -3.34 -11.71
N LEU A 239 16.07 -2.75 -10.53
CA LEU A 239 16.69 -1.51 -10.10
C LEU A 239 18.20 -1.70 -9.87
N LEU A 240 18.63 -2.76 -9.16
CA LEU A 240 20.06 -3.05 -8.96
C LEU A 240 20.80 -3.22 -10.29
N ARG A 241 20.22 -3.91 -11.26
CA ARG A 241 20.79 -4.07 -12.61
C ARG A 241 20.88 -2.74 -13.35
N ALA A 242 19.85 -1.89 -13.25
CA ALA A 242 19.87 -0.56 -13.86
C ALA A 242 20.97 0.33 -13.25
N ILE A 243 21.17 0.28 -11.93
CA ILE A 243 22.27 1.00 -11.26
C ILE A 243 23.63 0.47 -11.73
N ALA A 244 23.78 -0.85 -11.87
CA ALA A 244 25.04 -1.41 -12.39
C ALA A 244 25.36 -0.92 -13.81
N LEU A 245 24.34 -0.83 -14.67
CA LEU A 245 24.48 -0.28 -16.02
C LEU A 245 24.77 1.24 -16.00
N LEU A 246 24.16 1.96 -15.07
CA LEU A 246 24.38 3.40 -14.89
C LEU A 246 25.84 3.69 -14.54
N LEU A 247 26.42 2.95 -13.58
CA LEU A 247 27.81 3.14 -13.14
C LEU A 247 28.87 2.71 -14.17
N GLN A 248 28.50 1.96 -15.21
CA GLN A 248 29.39 1.61 -16.33
C GLN A 248 29.43 2.67 -17.43
N THR A 249 28.64 3.74 -17.31
CA THR A 249 28.54 4.79 -18.32
C THR A 249 29.63 5.84 -18.05
N GLU A 250 30.57 6.04 -18.98
CA GLU A 250 31.69 6.95 -18.84
C GLU A 250 31.30 8.46 -18.79
N GLU A 251 30.08 8.78 -19.16
CA GLU A 251 29.57 10.16 -19.31
C GLU A 251 29.15 10.82 -17.98
N ILE A 252 29.29 10.14 -16.84
CA ILE A 252 28.72 10.60 -15.55
C ILE A 252 29.86 10.87 -14.54
N GLU A 253 30.76 11.78 -14.84
CA GLU A 253 31.90 12.11 -13.96
C GLU A 253 31.57 13.06 -12.79
N GLU A 254 30.41 13.77 -12.78
CA GLU A 254 30.18 14.87 -11.82
C GLU A 254 29.31 14.52 -10.61
N CYS A 255 28.65 13.37 -10.55
CA CYS A 255 27.76 13.02 -9.43
C CYS A 255 28.09 11.67 -8.79
N ASN A 256 28.30 11.66 -7.48
CA ASN A 256 28.33 10.41 -6.71
C ASN A 256 26.89 9.89 -6.55
N TYR A 257 26.54 8.85 -7.31
CA TYR A 257 25.22 8.21 -7.21
C TYR A 257 25.20 7.21 -6.08
N TYR A 258 24.07 7.15 -5.37
CA TYR A 258 23.80 6.03 -4.50
C TYR A 258 22.31 5.68 -4.50
N LEU A 259 22.04 4.41 -4.32
CA LEU A 259 20.70 3.87 -4.19
C LEU A 259 20.40 3.65 -2.72
N ALA A 260 19.40 4.35 -2.19
CA ALA A 260 18.85 4.14 -0.88
C ALA A 260 17.62 3.19 -0.98
N ILE A 261 17.65 2.09 -0.23
CA ILE A 261 16.55 1.12 -0.18
C ILE A 261 15.96 1.15 1.24
N ILE A 262 14.71 1.61 1.34
CA ILE A 262 13.95 1.64 2.60
C ILE A 262 12.95 0.49 2.61
N GLY A 263 13.04 -0.35 3.63
CA GLY A 263 12.17 -1.51 3.87
C GLY A 263 12.93 -2.72 4.39
N GLY A 264 12.20 -3.72 4.86
CA GLY A 264 12.81 -4.91 5.46
C GLY A 264 13.56 -4.61 6.77
N GLU A 265 14.26 -5.59 7.28
CA GLU A 265 15.13 -5.49 8.45
C GLU A 265 16.55 -5.88 8.04
N PRO A 266 17.51 -4.94 8.03
CA PRO A 266 18.88 -5.24 7.58
C PRO A 266 19.62 -6.19 8.51
N ASP A 267 19.31 -6.14 9.83
CA ASP A 267 20.03 -6.83 10.90
C ASP A 267 19.19 -7.95 11.56
N GLY A 268 18.29 -8.59 10.81
CA GLY A 268 17.45 -9.67 11.34
C GLY A 268 18.29 -10.73 12.05
N ASN A 269 18.07 -10.89 13.36
CA ASN A 269 18.70 -11.93 14.17
C ASN A 269 18.46 -13.32 13.55
N GLY A 270 19.46 -13.80 12.89
CA GLY A 270 19.88 -15.17 12.54
C GLY A 270 18.89 -16.22 11.99
N ASN A 271 17.61 -16.18 12.26
CA ASN A 271 16.66 -17.24 11.89
C ASN A 271 15.56 -16.84 10.91
N ASP A 272 15.43 -15.57 10.57
CA ASP A 272 14.41 -15.05 9.63
C ASP A 272 14.99 -13.94 8.71
N MET A 273 16.27 -14.07 8.34
CA MET A 273 16.79 -13.24 7.25
C MET A 273 15.86 -13.45 6.05
N ASN A 274 15.13 -12.42 5.69
CA ASN A 274 14.32 -12.43 4.50
C ASN A 274 15.21 -12.94 3.36
N SER A 275 14.95 -14.12 2.85
CA SER A 275 15.76 -14.77 1.81
C SER A 275 15.95 -13.82 0.61
N GLU A 276 14.98 -12.94 0.35
CA GLU A 276 15.05 -11.92 -0.69
C GLU A 276 16.04 -10.80 -0.35
N MET A 277 16.10 -10.30 0.88
CA MET A 277 17.10 -9.31 1.31
C MET A 277 18.51 -9.84 1.09
N THR A 278 18.79 -11.05 1.57
CA THR A 278 20.09 -11.72 1.40
C THR A 278 20.43 -11.92 -0.07
N ARG A 279 19.44 -12.34 -0.86
CA ARG A 279 19.60 -12.50 -2.31
C ARG A 279 19.99 -11.18 -2.99
N LEU A 280 19.31 -10.07 -2.66
CA LEU A 280 19.59 -8.75 -3.23
C LEU A 280 20.95 -8.20 -2.79
N GLN A 281 21.34 -8.40 -1.53
CA GLN A 281 22.66 -8.03 -1.05
C GLN A 281 23.79 -8.84 -1.74
N LYS A 282 23.55 -10.13 -2.01
CA LYS A 282 24.46 -10.96 -2.78
C LYS A 282 24.55 -10.46 -4.23
N LEU A 283 23.41 -10.18 -4.85
CA LEU A 283 23.35 -9.64 -6.21
C LEU A 283 24.07 -8.30 -6.35
N SER A 284 23.96 -7.40 -5.36
CA SER A 284 24.68 -6.11 -5.41
C SER A 284 26.21 -6.30 -5.39
N ARG A 285 26.72 -7.31 -4.67
CA ARG A 285 28.16 -7.70 -4.68
C ARG A 285 28.56 -8.30 -6.02
N GLU A 286 27.74 -9.23 -6.56
CA GLU A 286 28.00 -9.86 -7.86
C GLU A 286 28.04 -8.83 -9.01
N LEU A 287 27.22 -7.77 -8.90
CA LEU A 287 27.21 -6.66 -9.86
C LEU A 287 28.29 -5.61 -9.60
N GLY A 288 29.06 -5.71 -8.52
CA GLY A 288 30.12 -4.75 -8.18
C GLY A 288 29.62 -3.38 -7.71
N ILE A 289 28.36 -3.29 -7.23
CA ILE A 289 27.72 -2.01 -6.85
C ILE A 289 27.42 -1.92 -5.35
N HIS A 290 27.97 -2.82 -4.53
CA HIS A 290 27.62 -2.92 -3.11
C HIS A 290 27.96 -1.64 -2.30
N ASP A 291 28.97 -0.89 -2.70
CA ASP A 291 29.36 0.38 -2.07
C ASP A 291 28.41 1.54 -2.45
N THR A 292 27.62 1.38 -3.51
CA THR A 292 26.67 2.36 -4.01
C THR A 292 25.24 2.10 -3.48
N VAL A 293 24.97 0.90 -2.92
CA VAL A 293 23.64 0.49 -2.47
C VAL A 293 23.56 0.44 -0.95
N ILE A 294 22.66 1.23 -0.37
CA ILE A 294 22.46 1.32 1.07
C ILE A 294 21.09 0.78 1.45
N PHE A 295 21.07 -0.33 2.20
CA PHE A 295 19.85 -0.88 2.78
C PHE A 295 19.59 -0.23 4.14
N LEU A 296 18.63 0.65 4.21
CA LEU A 296 18.35 1.49 5.38
C LEU A 296 17.42 0.82 6.40
N GLY A 297 16.77 -0.30 6.04
CA GLY A 297 15.74 -0.92 6.87
C GLY A 297 14.43 -0.13 6.89
N LYS A 298 13.55 -0.46 7.84
CA LYS A 298 12.27 0.22 8.02
C LYS A 298 12.45 1.66 8.47
N ARG A 299 11.54 2.53 8.03
CA ARG A 299 11.43 3.92 8.49
C ARG A 299 9.98 4.22 8.84
N SER A 300 9.78 5.12 9.81
CA SER A 300 8.43 5.56 10.20
C SER A 300 7.86 6.50 9.13
N GLN A 301 6.54 6.61 9.07
CA GLN A 301 5.88 7.52 8.13
C GLN A 301 6.25 8.99 8.36
N GLU A 302 6.59 9.36 9.60
CA GLU A 302 7.02 10.72 9.97
C GLU A 302 8.39 11.07 9.38
N THR A 303 9.25 10.07 9.14
CA THR A 303 10.59 10.31 8.57
C THR A 303 10.65 10.17 7.06
N LEU A 304 9.71 9.45 6.44
CA LEU A 304 9.68 9.24 5.00
C LEU A 304 9.67 10.52 4.16
N PRO A 305 8.96 11.62 4.54
CA PRO A 305 8.99 12.86 3.77
C PRO A 305 10.40 13.43 3.56
N TYR A 306 11.28 13.29 4.55
CA TYR A 306 12.68 13.73 4.43
C TYR A 306 13.46 12.87 3.43
N TYR A 307 13.24 11.54 3.42
CA TYR A 307 13.88 10.67 2.42
C TYR A 307 13.35 10.93 1.02
N TYR A 308 12.05 11.14 0.85
CA TYR A 308 11.49 11.53 -0.44
C TYR A 308 12.10 12.85 -0.91
N SER A 309 12.01 13.92 -0.11
CA SER A 309 12.46 15.25 -0.51
C SER A 309 13.99 15.36 -0.70
N ALA A 310 14.79 14.45 -0.10
CA ALA A 310 16.22 14.37 -0.32
C ALA A 310 16.61 13.65 -1.63
N ALA A 311 15.68 12.94 -2.26
CA ALA A 311 15.94 12.12 -3.45
C ALA A 311 15.74 12.93 -4.75
N GLN A 312 16.57 12.66 -5.76
CA GLN A 312 16.36 13.19 -7.11
C GLN A 312 15.25 12.45 -7.86
N VAL A 313 15.04 11.18 -7.52
CA VAL A 313 14.01 10.33 -8.15
C VAL A 313 13.64 9.18 -7.23
N VAL A 314 12.37 8.83 -7.24
CA VAL A 314 11.85 7.61 -6.61
C VAL A 314 11.56 6.57 -7.68
N VAL A 315 12.02 5.34 -7.47
CA VAL A 315 11.80 4.24 -8.42
C VAL A 315 10.86 3.21 -7.83
N VAL A 316 9.80 2.89 -8.58
CA VAL A 316 8.80 1.87 -8.24
C VAL A 316 8.80 0.79 -9.33
N PRO A 317 9.82 -0.11 -9.35
CA PRO A 317 10.06 -1.06 -10.44
C PRO A 317 9.24 -2.35 -10.28
N SER A 318 8.06 -2.25 -9.66
CA SER A 318 7.22 -3.39 -9.28
C SER A 318 6.83 -4.24 -10.49
N LEU A 319 6.76 -5.57 -10.28
CA LEU A 319 6.17 -6.52 -11.24
C LEU A 319 4.65 -6.61 -11.09
N TYR A 320 4.14 -6.21 -9.93
CA TYR A 320 2.72 -6.02 -9.65
C TYR A 320 2.52 -4.94 -8.61
N GLU A 321 1.60 -4.03 -8.87
CA GLU A 321 1.19 -2.98 -7.95
C GLU A 321 -0.30 -2.65 -8.18
N SER A 322 -1.11 -2.72 -7.13
CA SER A 322 -2.55 -2.44 -7.26
C SER A 322 -2.84 -0.95 -7.48
N PHE A 323 -2.08 -0.07 -6.80
CA PHE A 323 -2.23 1.39 -6.94
C PHE A 323 -0.89 2.11 -6.99
N GLY A 324 -0.04 1.99 -5.94
CA GLY A 324 1.25 2.67 -5.86
C GLY A 324 1.29 3.82 -4.85
N MET A 325 0.90 3.59 -3.60
CA MET A 325 0.91 4.63 -2.55
C MET A 325 2.28 5.30 -2.40
N VAL A 326 3.37 4.54 -2.52
CA VAL A 326 4.74 5.07 -2.46
C VAL A 326 4.99 6.09 -3.59
N ALA A 327 4.48 5.82 -4.80
CA ALA A 327 4.59 6.77 -5.90
C ALA A 327 3.81 8.06 -5.60
N LEU A 328 2.63 7.93 -5.02
CA LEU A 328 1.81 9.08 -4.64
C LEU A 328 2.44 9.91 -3.51
N GLU A 329 3.01 9.25 -2.50
CA GLU A 329 3.76 9.89 -1.41
C GLU A 329 4.98 10.67 -1.94
N ALA A 330 5.76 10.05 -2.86
CA ALA A 330 6.89 10.69 -3.52
C ALA A 330 6.46 11.93 -4.32
N MET A 331 5.40 11.82 -5.12
CA MET A 331 4.85 12.94 -5.88
C MET A 331 4.36 14.07 -4.98
N ALA A 332 3.73 13.75 -3.85
CA ALA A 332 3.29 14.74 -2.86
C ALA A 332 4.49 15.49 -2.23
N CYS A 333 5.62 14.82 -2.08
CA CYS A 333 6.89 15.43 -1.64
C CYS A 333 7.64 16.16 -2.77
N GLY A 334 7.08 16.27 -3.98
CA GLY A 334 7.69 16.97 -5.09
C GLY A 334 8.83 16.20 -5.75
N VAL A 335 8.76 14.88 -5.78
CA VAL A 335 9.82 14.06 -6.40
C VAL A 335 9.26 13.28 -7.58
N PRO A 336 9.90 13.34 -8.76
CA PRO A 336 9.45 12.57 -9.91
C PRO A 336 9.62 11.07 -9.68
N VAL A 337 8.72 10.29 -10.28
CA VAL A 337 8.67 8.85 -10.10
C VAL A 337 8.98 8.14 -11.41
N ILE A 338 9.87 7.14 -11.39
CA ILE A 338 9.96 6.16 -12.47
C ILE A 338 9.25 4.89 -12.02
N ALA A 339 8.17 4.53 -12.69
CA ALA A 339 7.33 3.41 -12.32
C ALA A 339 7.20 2.39 -13.45
N SER A 340 7.06 1.11 -13.11
CA SER A 340 6.74 0.06 -14.09
C SER A 340 5.33 0.20 -14.63
N GLN A 341 5.12 -0.20 -15.88
CA GLN A 341 3.82 -0.21 -16.58
C GLN A 341 2.94 -1.40 -16.10
N VAL A 342 2.68 -1.46 -14.79
CA VAL A 342 1.90 -2.55 -14.19
C VAL A 342 0.80 -2.02 -13.27
N GLY A 343 -0.33 -2.72 -13.25
CA GLY A 343 -1.44 -2.47 -12.34
C GLY A 343 -1.93 -1.03 -12.36
N GLY A 344 -1.89 -0.37 -11.19
CA GLY A 344 -2.34 1.02 -11.01
C GLY A 344 -1.33 2.09 -11.38
N LEU A 345 -0.06 1.76 -11.48
CA LEU A 345 1.01 2.74 -11.68
C LEU A 345 0.86 3.60 -12.94
N PRO A 346 0.45 3.06 -14.12
CA PRO A 346 0.23 3.87 -15.33
C PRO A 346 -0.95 4.86 -15.23
N TYR A 347 -1.86 4.66 -14.28
CA TYR A 347 -2.98 5.58 -14.02
C TYR A 347 -2.62 6.66 -13.00
N LEU A 348 -1.55 6.43 -12.23
CA LEU A 348 -1.08 7.33 -11.19
C LEU A 348 0.07 8.22 -11.69
N VAL A 349 1.09 7.63 -12.32
CA VAL A 349 2.23 8.37 -12.85
C VAL A 349 1.90 8.83 -14.27
N GLN A 350 1.86 10.14 -14.48
CA GLN A 350 1.65 10.75 -15.80
C GLN A 350 2.98 10.78 -16.56
N ASP A 351 3.13 9.91 -17.57
CA ASP A 351 4.37 9.77 -18.34
C ASP A 351 4.80 11.10 -18.98
N GLY A 352 6.05 11.48 -18.74
CA GLY A 352 6.64 12.75 -19.21
C GLY A 352 6.17 14.00 -18.43
N LYS A 353 5.32 13.86 -17.38
CA LYS A 353 4.81 14.99 -16.58
C LYS A 353 5.16 14.89 -15.10
N THR A 354 4.72 13.83 -14.44
CA THR A 354 5.00 13.61 -13.01
C THR A 354 6.12 12.60 -12.79
N GLY A 355 6.70 12.11 -13.88
CA GLY A 355 7.71 11.08 -13.91
C GLY A 355 7.64 10.28 -15.20
N TYR A 356 8.11 9.02 -15.16
CA TYR A 356 8.09 8.13 -16.32
C TYR A 356 7.45 6.78 -16.02
N VAL A 357 6.74 6.25 -17.00
CA VAL A 357 6.22 4.88 -17.00
C VAL A 357 7.05 4.03 -17.96
N ILE A 358 7.61 2.93 -17.48
CA ILE A 358 8.53 2.07 -18.23
C ILE A 358 8.02 0.62 -18.27
N PRO A 359 8.38 -0.19 -19.27
CA PRO A 359 8.13 -1.62 -19.24
C PRO A 359 8.74 -2.26 -17.98
N ASP A 360 7.99 -3.17 -17.34
CA ASP A 360 8.48 -3.92 -16.18
C ASP A 360 9.66 -4.82 -16.53
N GLY A 361 10.53 -5.06 -15.56
CA GLY A 361 11.69 -5.94 -15.72
C GLY A 361 12.75 -5.46 -16.73
N ASN A 362 12.74 -4.18 -17.14
CA ASN A 362 13.66 -3.65 -18.14
C ASN A 362 14.70 -2.68 -17.52
N PRO A 363 15.90 -3.16 -17.14
CA PRO A 363 16.92 -2.32 -16.52
C PRO A 363 17.53 -1.28 -17.48
N GLU A 364 17.58 -1.54 -18.79
CA GLU A 364 18.12 -0.61 -19.78
C GLU A 364 17.26 0.66 -19.91
N ILE A 365 15.95 0.48 -20.05
CA ILE A 365 15.03 1.63 -20.12
C ILE A 365 15.00 2.36 -18.78
N LEU A 366 15.05 1.64 -17.66
CA LEU A 366 15.15 2.27 -16.33
C LEU A 366 16.41 3.14 -16.22
N LYS A 367 17.58 2.61 -16.62
CA LYS A 367 18.82 3.38 -16.69
C LYS A 367 18.66 4.66 -17.52
N GLN A 368 18.11 4.55 -18.74
CA GLN A 368 17.92 5.71 -19.62
C GLN A 368 17.08 6.82 -18.97
N ARG A 369 16.00 6.45 -18.28
CA ARG A 369 15.13 7.42 -17.59
C ARG A 369 15.78 8.01 -16.33
N LEU A 370 16.58 7.22 -15.61
CA LEU A 370 17.41 7.71 -14.51
C LEU A 370 18.38 8.78 -14.99
N MET A 371 19.17 8.49 -16.04
CA MET A 371 20.10 9.45 -16.65
C MET A 371 19.37 10.74 -17.05
N GLN A 372 18.25 10.63 -17.75
CA GLN A 372 17.48 11.79 -18.22
C GLN A 372 17.04 12.70 -17.07
N LEU A 373 16.61 12.17 -15.93
CA LEU A 373 16.20 12.97 -14.77
C LEU A 373 17.38 13.55 -14.00
N ILE A 374 18.51 12.85 -13.98
CA ILE A 374 19.70 13.27 -13.25
C ILE A 374 20.44 14.38 -14.01
N GLU A 375 20.58 14.24 -15.34
CA GLU A 375 21.32 15.16 -16.20
C GLU A 375 20.53 16.43 -16.58
N ALA A 376 19.20 16.43 -16.38
CA ALA A 376 18.34 17.55 -16.73
C ALA A 376 17.60 18.14 -15.50
N PRO A 377 18.29 18.91 -14.63
CA PRO A 377 17.68 19.50 -13.43
C PRO A 377 16.42 20.34 -13.73
N ALA A 378 16.42 21.13 -14.79
CA ALA A 378 15.27 21.95 -15.16
C ALA A 378 14.02 21.10 -15.50
N LEU A 379 14.20 19.98 -16.21
CA LEU A 379 13.12 19.03 -16.50
C LEU A 379 12.62 18.38 -15.21
N ARG A 380 13.54 18.00 -14.31
CA ARG A 380 13.20 17.43 -13.02
C ARG A 380 12.38 18.41 -12.18
N ASP A 381 12.79 19.67 -12.10
CA ASP A 381 12.10 20.73 -11.35
C ASP A 381 10.67 20.98 -11.89
N GLU A 382 10.50 20.95 -13.22
CA GLU A 382 9.18 21.04 -13.85
C GLU A 382 8.29 19.84 -13.43
N MET A 383 8.82 18.63 -13.50
CA MET A 383 8.11 17.42 -13.07
C MET A 383 7.77 17.45 -11.58
N CYS A 384 8.64 17.97 -10.73
CA CYS A 384 8.41 18.14 -9.29
C CYS A 384 7.16 18.99 -9.03
N GLY A 385 7.05 20.14 -9.67
CA GLY A 385 5.87 21.02 -9.52
C GLY A 385 4.58 20.35 -9.99
N GLN A 386 4.62 19.70 -11.16
CA GLN A 386 3.47 18.97 -11.70
C GLN A 386 3.06 17.79 -10.81
N ALA A 387 4.02 17.08 -10.21
CA ALA A 387 3.78 15.97 -9.30
C ALA A 387 3.04 16.42 -8.04
N VAL A 388 3.48 17.51 -7.41
CA VAL A 388 2.80 18.09 -6.22
C VAL A 388 1.37 18.47 -6.53
N ASP A 389 1.15 19.21 -7.61
CA ASP A 389 -0.19 19.68 -7.97
C ASP A 389 -1.14 18.53 -8.29
N TYR A 390 -0.63 17.48 -8.94
CA TYR A 390 -1.41 16.29 -9.22
C TYR A 390 -1.72 15.50 -7.95
N ALA A 391 -0.76 15.32 -7.05
CA ALA A 391 -0.94 14.57 -5.79
C ALA A 391 -1.99 15.20 -4.87
N ARG A 392 -2.17 16.53 -4.89
CA ARG A 392 -3.21 17.22 -4.12
C ARG A 392 -4.62 16.74 -4.43
N SER A 393 -4.88 16.26 -5.65
CA SER A 393 -6.18 15.69 -6.02
C SER A 393 -6.49 14.35 -5.34
N TYR A 394 -5.50 13.76 -4.69
CA TYR A 394 -5.57 12.52 -3.93
C TYR A 394 -5.50 12.76 -2.41
N ASP A 395 -5.68 13.99 -1.93
CA ASP A 395 -5.72 14.24 -0.48
C ASP A 395 -6.79 13.39 0.21
N TRP A 396 -6.44 12.81 1.37
CA TRP A 396 -7.34 11.91 2.10
C TRP A 396 -8.69 12.54 2.44
N SER A 397 -8.75 13.85 2.64
CA SER A 397 -10.02 14.54 2.89
C SER A 397 -10.98 14.43 1.71
N LEU A 398 -10.45 14.53 0.48
CA LEU A 398 -11.23 14.38 -0.76
C LEU A 398 -11.63 12.92 -0.98
N ILE A 399 -10.74 11.98 -0.70
CA ILE A 399 -11.01 10.55 -0.83
C ILE A 399 -12.07 10.11 0.18
N ALA A 400 -11.94 10.49 1.45
CA ALA A 400 -12.91 10.18 2.48
C ALA A 400 -14.30 10.76 2.18
N LYS A 401 -14.35 11.95 1.57
CA LYS A 401 -15.61 12.55 1.10
C LYS A 401 -16.28 11.68 0.03
N LYS A 402 -15.53 11.20 -0.97
CA LYS A 402 -16.05 10.28 -2.01
C LYS A 402 -16.56 8.98 -1.39
N VAL A 403 -15.86 8.41 -0.41
CA VAL A 403 -16.31 7.20 0.31
C VAL A 403 -17.55 7.48 1.14
N SER A 404 -17.63 8.62 1.84
CA SER A 404 -18.81 9.05 2.58
C SER A 404 -20.04 9.19 1.66
N ASP A 405 -19.87 9.80 0.48
CA ASP A 405 -20.96 9.95 -0.51
C ASP A 405 -21.42 8.59 -1.07
N LEU A 406 -20.49 7.64 -1.22
CA LEU A 406 -20.82 6.26 -1.56
C LEU A 406 -21.65 5.59 -0.46
N TYR A 407 -21.30 5.76 0.82
CA TYR A 407 -22.07 5.22 1.95
C TYR A 407 -23.52 5.74 1.93
N VAL A 408 -23.71 7.05 1.79
CA VAL A 408 -25.04 7.67 1.68
C VAL A 408 -25.82 7.07 0.51
N THR A 409 -25.18 6.92 -0.65
CA THR A 409 -25.82 6.34 -1.84
C THR A 409 -26.24 4.89 -1.66
N VAL A 410 -25.43 4.09 -0.95
CA VAL A 410 -25.74 2.68 -0.68
C VAL A 410 -26.90 2.55 0.31
N LEU A 411 -26.87 3.33 1.39
CA LEU A 411 -27.93 3.32 2.41
C LEU A 411 -29.28 3.79 1.87
N ALA A 412 -29.30 4.81 0.99
CA ALA A 412 -30.54 5.28 0.37
C ALA A 412 -31.22 4.26 -0.56
N LYS A 413 -30.47 3.25 -1.05
CA LYS A 413 -31.00 2.16 -1.90
C LYS A 413 -31.42 0.93 -1.12
N SER A 414 -31.05 0.85 0.15
CA SER A 414 -31.35 -0.28 1.04
C SER A 414 -32.63 -0.03 1.87
N GLN A 415 -33.16 1.20 1.85
CA GLN A 415 -34.47 1.59 2.37
C GLN A 415 -35.54 1.44 1.27
#